data_d01798c44dc629b156f95de22511c4d9
#
_entry.id   d01798c44dc629b156f95de22511c4d9
#
_cell.length_a   1.000
_cell.length_b   1.000
_cell.length_c   1.000
_cell.angle_alpha   90.00
_cell.angle_beta   90.00
_cell.angle_gamma   90.00
#
_symmetry.space_group_name_H-M   'P 1'
#
loop_
_entity.id
_entity.type
_entity.pdbx_description
1 polymer ?
#
loop_
_entity_poly.entity_id
_entity_poly.type
_entity_poly.pdbx_seq_one_letter_code
_entity_poly.pdbx_strand_id
1 'polypeptide(L)'
;MIEALADGRPDDLLGMAENGWVDFKQAPYQLNTHQGKFELCKDVAAFANASGGLLVIGVATSKPADRAVEVATGMHPFPQAHANVSQHFDIVNDNLRPRVVVTHRWYRDPARSATNDLYYLVLEVEPIPERDRWVIVRRILNDRDKFADGIAVPQRHGDRTVYLPPEDIYHLINEGRRARELTPAIPQPPAADLAEEATASLDELQHLQGWDDTPVLFWQSIPPRGMDLIPGLHSADGIRGGLDRQQVLRPSGFNFEDTLGRLRVHHGGLLIAKRERALWVRPDGLVTAAAPATEQLLSWAMEQRGVPQRLNTFVLTELTLEYFRIADALVAPRIPGTWRHRIVARRFRGNLPRLLGPGSTRHDQFLSDASQASADTWERSWEAIGDPERDTFEALQRIYALFGVDVATNPDVQGDQVSAERFRDT
;
A
#
# COMPACT_ATOMS: atom_id res chain seq x y z
N MET A 1 13.70 -27.63 -14.29
CA MET A 1 12.60 -27.01 -15.06
C MET A 1 12.85 -25.52 -15.31
N ILE A 2 12.84 -24.66 -14.31
CA ILE A 2 13.09 -23.21 -14.49
C ILE A 2 14.43 -22.96 -15.17
N GLU A 3 15.50 -23.65 -14.77
CA GLU A 3 16.82 -23.56 -15.41
C GLU A 3 16.76 -23.97 -16.89
N ALA A 4 16.05 -25.07 -17.22
CA ALA A 4 15.90 -25.51 -18.61
C ALA A 4 15.20 -24.45 -19.48
N LEU A 5 14.15 -23.78 -18.96
CA LEU A 5 13.50 -22.67 -19.65
C LEU A 5 14.42 -21.45 -19.76
N ALA A 6 15.16 -21.12 -18.70
CA ALA A 6 16.11 -19.99 -18.70
C ALA A 6 17.26 -20.20 -19.69
N ASP A 7 17.72 -21.44 -19.82
CA ASP A 7 18.78 -21.85 -20.75
C ASP A 7 18.28 -22.01 -22.21
N GLY A 8 17.00 -21.78 -22.48
CA GLY A 8 16.40 -21.95 -23.81
C GLY A 8 16.26 -23.40 -24.25
N ARG A 9 16.16 -24.34 -23.32
CA ARG A 9 16.00 -25.79 -23.54
C ARG A 9 14.62 -26.29 -23.08
N PRO A 10 13.50 -25.75 -23.63
CA PRO A 10 12.15 -26.09 -23.15
C PRO A 10 11.83 -27.57 -23.39
N ASP A 11 12.41 -28.20 -24.39
CA ASP A 11 12.16 -29.62 -24.71
C ASP A 11 12.64 -30.58 -23.62
N ASP A 12 13.49 -30.11 -22.68
CA ASP A 12 13.88 -30.88 -21.49
C ASP A 12 12.68 -31.07 -20.50
N LEU A 13 11.58 -30.35 -20.72
CA LEU A 13 10.35 -30.53 -19.95
C LEU A 13 9.51 -31.71 -20.45
N LEU A 14 9.73 -32.20 -21.67
CA LEU A 14 8.96 -33.31 -22.21
C LEU A 14 9.10 -34.56 -21.33
N GLY A 15 7.98 -35.19 -21.03
CA GLY A 15 7.90 -36.33 -20.11
C GLY A 15 7.92 -36.00 -18.62
N MET A 16 8.09 -34.73 -18.23
CA MET A 16 7.92 -34.29 -16.83
C MET A 16 6.46 -34.44 -16.40
N ALA A 17 6.23 -35.03 -15.25
CA ALA A 17 4.90 -35.22 -14.68
C ALA A 17 4.45 -33.99 -13.90
N GLU A 18 3.16 -33.66 -14.00
CA GLU A 18 2.51 -32.77 -13.06
C GLU A 18 2.58 -33.34 -11.65
N ASN A 19 2.63 -32.47 -10.67
CA ASN A 19 2.73 -32.86 -9.27
C ASN A 19 2.17 -31.76 -8.34
N GLY A 20 2.42 -31.87 -7.04
CA GLY A 20 1.98 -30.88 -6.04
C GLY A 20 2.57 -29.48 -6.21
N TRP A 21 3.62 -29.32 -7.05
CA TRP A 21 4.40 -28.07 -7.20
C TRP A 21 4.33 -27.50 -8.62
N VAL A 22 3.91 -28.27 -9.60
CA VAL A 22 3.92 -27.88 -11.02
C VAL A 22 2.62 -28.31 -11.68
N ASP A 23 2.03 -27.39 -12.42
CA ASP A 23 0.89 -27.60 -13.28
C ASP A 23 1.16 -26.96 -14.66
N PHE A 24 0.89 -27.70 -15.72
CA PHE A 24 1.12 -27.26 -17.11
C PHE A 24 -0.19 -26.83 -17.77
N LYS A 25 -0.14 -25.74 -18.51
CA LYS A 25 -1.27 -25.25 -19.32
C LYS A 25 -0.82 -25.07 -20.77
N GLN A 26 -1.54 -25.70 -21.69
CA GLN A 26 -1.21 -25.60 -23.11
C GLN A 26 -1.30 -24.18 -23.67
N ALA A 27 -2.23 -23.37 -23.17
CA ALA A 27 -2.51 -22.03 -23.66
C ALA A 27 -2.81 -21.07 -22.49
N PRO A 28 -2.68 -19.75 -22.70
CA PRO A 28 -3.10 -18.74 -21.74
C PRO A 28 -4.59 -18.89 -21.35
N TYR A 29 -4.89 -18.54 -20.09
CA TYR A 29 -6.28 -18.52 -19.60
C TYR A 29 -7.13 -17.56 -20.42
N GLN A 30 -8.36 -17.98 -20.77
CA GLN A 30 -9.32 -17.15 -21.50
C GLN A 30 -10.00 -16.14 -20.57
N LEU A 31 -9.28 -15.06 -20.23
CA LEU A 31 -9.72 -14.08 -19.24
C LEU A 31 -10.93 -13.22 -19.67
N ASN A 32 -11.39 -13.35 -20.90
CA ASN A 32 -12.63 -12.76 -21.37
C ASN A 32 -13.88 -13.60 -21.00
N THR A 33 -13.72 -14.81 -20.48
CA THR A 33 -14.79 -15.71 -20.03
C THR A 33 -14.80 -15.83 -18.50
N HIS A 34 -15.98 -16.11 -17.94
CA HIS A 34 -16.10 -16.41 -16.50
C HIS A 34 -15.37 -17.69 -16.13
N GLN A 35 -15.45 -18.69 -17.00
CA GLN A 35 -14.75 -19.97 -16.81
C GLN A 35 -13.24 -19.78 -16.75
N GLY A 36 -12.63 -19.09 -17.71
CA GLY A 36 -11.18 -18.86 -17.70
C GLY A 36 -10.71 -18.07 -16.49
N LYS A 37 -11.49 -17.07 -16.03
CA LYS A 37 -11.22 -16.34 -14.79
C LYS A 37 -11.29 -17.26 -13.56
N PHE A 38 -12.30 -18.11 -13.51
CA PHE A 38 -12.47 -19.07 -12.41
C PHE A 38 -11.35 -20.09 -12.37
N GLU A 39 -10.96 -20.66 -13.53
CA GLU A 39 -9.86 -21.63 -13.63
C GLU A 39 -8.55 -21.03 -13.13
N LEU A 40 -8.22 -19.79 -13.54
CA LEU A 40 -7.05 -19.08 -13.03
C LEU A 40 -7.09 -18.94 -11.50
N CYS A 41 -8.20 -18.44 -10.97
CA CYS A 41 -8.36 -18.24 -9.52
C CYS A 41 -8.29 -19.57 -8.75
N LYS A 42 -8.91 -20.63 -9.28
CA LYS A 42 -8.90 -21.98 -8.73
C LYS A 42 -7.48 -22.53 -8.65
N ASP A 43 -6.72 -22.45 -9.75
CA ASP A 43 -5.37 -22.99 -9.82
C ASP A 43 -4.41 -22.24 -8.89
N VAL A 44 -4.48 -20.89 -8.86
CA VAL A 44 -3.68 -20.06 -7.95
C VAL A 44 -4.04 -20.35 -6.49
N ALA A 45 -5.34 -20.40 -6.14
CA ALA A 45 -5.75 -20.69 -4.78
C ALA A 45 -5.37 -22.11 -4.34
N ALA A 46 -5.42 -23.08 -5.26
CA ALA A 46 -5.06 -24.47 -4.97
C ALA A 46 -3.56 -24.60 -4.58
N PHE A 47 -2.67 -23.90 -5.27
CA PHE A 47 -1.25 -23.86 -4.91
C PHE A 47 -1.02 -23.08 -3.61
N ALA A 48 -1.65 -21.93 -3.46
CA ALA A 48 -1.51 -21.12 -2.23
C ALA A 48 -1.98 -21.88 -0.98
N ASN A 49 -3.03 -22.67 -1.10
CA ASN A 49 -3.57 -23.53 -0.02
C ASN A 49 -2.76 -24.82 0.21
N ALA A 50 -1.78 -25.11 -0.62
CA ALA A 50 -0.84 -26.21 -0.45
C ALA A 50 0.54 -25.65 -0.03
N SER A 51 1.56 -25.97 -0.79
CA SER A 51 2.94 -25.58 -0.50
C SER A 51 3.48 -24.55 -1.50
N GLY A 52 2.61 -23.83 -2.18
CA GLY A 52 2.95 -23.00 -3.34
C GLY A 52 3.20 -23.83 -4.58
N GLY A 53 3.66 -23.20 -5.66
CA GLY A 53 3.98 -23.92 -6.87
C GLY A 53 4.06 -23.06 -8.13
N LEU A 54 4.17 -23.72 -9.28
CA LEU A 54 4.40 -23.11 -10.57
C LEU A 54 3.29 -23.48 -11.55
N LEU A 55 2.68 -22.48 -12.16
CA LEU A 55 1.83 -22.64 -13.35
C LEU A 55 2.66 -22.31 -14.58
N VAL A 56 2.94 -23.32 -15.41
CA VAL A 56 3.75 -23.17 -16.62
C VAL A 56 2.84 -23.17 -17.83
N ILE A 57 2.71 -22.04 -18.48
CA ILE A 57 1.81 -21.81 -19.61
C ILE A 57 2.58 -21.88 -20.91
N GLY A 58 2.06 -22.66 -21.88
CA GLY A 58 2.68 -22.97 -23.14
C GLY A 58 3.16 -24.42 -23.23
N VAL A 59 2.72 -25.30 -22.33
CA VAL A 59 3.09 -26.72 -22.32
C VAL A 59 1.82 -27.57 -22.31
N ALA A 60 1.67 -28.42 -23.33
CA ALA A 60 0.59 -29.38 -23.40
C ALA A 60 0.88 -30.62 -22.57
N THR A 61 -0.14 -31.15 -21.93
CA THR A 61 -0.06 -32.42 -21.20
C THR A 61 -0.98 -33.47 -21.77
N SER A 62 -0.67 -34.72 -21.52
CA SER A 62 -1.59 -35.83 -21.70
C SER A 62 -1.37 -36.87 -20.61
N LYS A 63 -2.39 -37.69 -20.39
CA LYS A 63 -2.33 -38.80 -19.44
C LYS A 63 -2.05 -40.09 -20.20
N PRO A 64 -0.79 -40.63 -20.20
CA PRO A 64 -0.48 -41.92 -20.80
C PRO A 64 -1.27 -43.04 -20.10
N ALA A 65 -1.57 -44.10 -20.87
CA ALA A 65 -2.37 -45.21 -20.34
C ALA A 65 -1.68 -46.00 -19.21
N ASP A 66 -0.36 -45.91 -19.12
CA ASP A 66 0.49 -46.57 -18.13
C ASP A 66 0.83 -45.68 -16.92
N ARG A 67 0.33 -44.43 -16.89
CA ARG A 67 0.62 -43.48 -15.81
C ARG A 67 -0.66 -42.95 -15.15
N ALA A 68 -0.57 -42.73 -13.84
CA ALA A 68 -1.67 -42.17 -13.07
C ALA A 68 -1.78 -40.64 -13.19
N VAL A 69 -0.70 -39.96 -13.62
CA VAL A 69 -0.53 -38.50 -13.66
C VAL A 69 -0.36 -38.01 -15.11
N GLU A 70 -0.72 -36.75 -15.34
CA GLU A 70 -0.43 -36.07 -16.62
C GLU A 70 1.06 -35.77 -16.76
N VAL A 71 1.55 -35.85 -18.00
CA VAL A 71 2.95 -35.55 -18.37
C VAL A 71 2.99 -34.55 -19.50
N ALA A 72 4.03 -33.72 -19.53
CA ALA A 72 4.28 -32.79 -20.63
C ALA A 72 4.55 -33.55 -21.93
N THR A 73 3.78 -33.29 -22.98
CA THR A 73 3.85 -33.98 -24.28
C THR A 73 4.10 -33.05 -25.43
N GLY A 74 3.98 -31.76 -25.29
CA GLY A 74 4.20 -30.79 -26.36
C GLY A 74 4.51 -29.39 -25.86
N MET A 75 5.36 -28.71 -26.64
CA MET A 75 5.73 -27.34 -26.40
C MET A 75 4.91 -26.39 -27.29
N HIS A 76 4.17 -25.48 -26.69
CA HIS A 76 3.26 -24.53 -27.35
C HIS A 76 3.55 -23.09 -26.93
N PRO A 77 4.76 -22.56 -27.14
CA PRO A 77 5.07 -21.19 -26.82
C PRO A 77 4.20 -20.22 -27.63
N PHE A 78 3.94 -19.04 -27.09
CA PHE A 78 3.01 -18.08 -27.66
C PHE A 78 3.57 -16.65 -27.56
N PRO A 79 3.10 -15.70 -28.42
CA PRO A 79 3.46 -14.29 -28.29
C PRO A 79 3.02 -13.69 -26.95
N GLN A 80 3.85 -12.86 -26.34
CA GLN A 80 3.51 -12.21 -25.05
C GLN A 80 2.17 -11.45 -25.07
N ALA A 81 1.81 -10.89 -26.23
CA ALA A 81 0.54 -10.19 -26.41
C ALA A 81 -0.72 -11.07 -26.20
N HIS A 82 -0.56 -12.42 -26.22
CA HIS A 82 -1.67 -13.34 -25.98
C HIS A 82 -2.00 -13.54 -24.49
N ALA A 83 -1.15 -13.06 -23.57
CA ALA A 83 -1.40 -13.12 -22.13
C ALA A 83 -1.12 -11.78 -21.47
N ASN A 84 -2.18 -11.09 -21.10
CA ASN A 84 -2.08 -9.86 -20.32
C ASN A 84 -1.87 -10.19 -18.83
N VAL A 85 -0.62 -10.17 -18.38
CA VAL A 85 -0.24 -10.54 -17.00
C VAL A 85 -0.86 -9.60 -15.97
N SER A 86 -0.96 -8.31 -16.26
CA SER A 86 -1.64 -7.37 -15.35
C SER A 86 -3.09 -7.77 -15.11
N GLN A 87 -3.80 -8.18 -16.17
CA GLN A 87 -5.18 -8.67 -16.06
C GLN A 87 -5.26 -9.98 -15.25
N HIS A 88 -4.27 -10.87 -15.34
CA HIS A 88 -4.21 -12.08 -14.48
C HIS A 88 -4.16 -11.68 -13.01
N PHE A 89 -3.30 -10.72 -12.66
CA PHE A 89 -3.16 -10.27 -11.27
C PHE A 89 -4.39 -9.53 -10.76
N ASP A 90 -5.02 -8.69 -11.59
CA ASP A 90 -6.27 -8.01 -11.23
C ASP A 90 -7.37 -9.03 -10.90
N ILE A 91 -7.54 -10.06 -11.75
CA ILE A 91 -8.54 -11.10 -11.53
C ILE A 91 -8.27 -11.91 -10.27
N VAL A 92 -7.02 -12.30 -10.03
CA VAL A 92 -6.60 -13.01 -8.80
C VAL A 92 -6.88 -12.13 -7.58
N ASN A 93 -6.47 -10.87 -7.61
CA ASN A 93 -6.67 -9.93 -6.51
C ASN A 93 -8.14 -9.63 -6.22
N ASP A 94 -9.00 -9.62 -7.23
CA ASP A 94 -10.43 -9.33 -7.07
C ASP A 94 -11.19 -10.53 -6.48
N ASN A 95 -10.76 -11.75 -6.79
CA ASN A 95 -11.55 -12.95 -6.52
C ASN A 95 -10.99 -13.84 -5.41
N LEU A 96 -9.73 -13.66 -4.97
CA LEU A 96 -9.12 -14.44 -3.89
C LEU A 96 -9.07 -13.66 -2.58
N ARG A 97 -9.34 -14.33 -1.46
CA ARG A 97 -9.17 -13.80 -0.10
C ARG A 97 -8.68 -14.90 0.85
N PRO A 98 -7.68 -14.64 1.71
CA PRO A 98 -6.84 -13.45 1.68
C PRO A 98 -6.04 -13.34 0.38
N ARG A 99 -5.26 -12.28 0.21
CA ARG A 99 -4.42 -12.08 -0.98
C ARG A 99 -3.36 -13.15 -1.08
N VAL A 100 -3.07 -13.54 -2.32
CA VAL A 100 -2.02 -14.48 -2.67
C VAL A 100 -0.90 -13.72 -3.38
N VAL A 101 0.34 -14.00 -3.00
CA VAL A 101 1.51 -13.48 -3.71
C VAL A 101 1.74 -14.35 -4.93
N VAL A 102 1.70 -13.71 -6.11
CA VAL A 102 1.98 -14.35 -7.39
C VAL A 102 3.00 -13.50 -8.13
N THR A 103 4.09 -14.11 -8.53
CA THR A 103 5.09 -13.49 -9.41
C THR A 103 5.06 -14.13 -10.79
N HIS A 104 5.67 -13.49 -11.78
CA HIS A 104 5.70 -14.04 -13.15
C HIS A 104 7.06 -13.89 -13.79
N ARG A 105 7.36 -14.82 -14.73
CA ARG A 105 8.54 -14.75 -15.58
C ARG A 105 8.21 -15.22 -16.99
N TRP A 106 8.80 -14.53 -17.97
CA TRP A 106 8.73 -14.92 -19.36
C TRP A 106 10.03 -15.59 -19.80
N TYR A 107 9.91 -16.73 -20.48
CA TYR A 107 11.04 -17.45 -21.04
C TYR A 107 10.86 -17.56 -22.55
N ARG A 108 11.83 -17.01 -23.32
CA ARG A 108 11.80 -17.06 -24.78
C ARG A 108 12.13 -18.46 -25.25
N ASP A 109 11.45 -18.94 -26.31
CA ASP A 109 11.80 -20.16 -26.99
C ASP A 109 12.70 -19.83 -28.21
N PRO A 110 14.01 -20.02 -28.13
CA PRO A 110 14.90 -19.66 -29.22
C PRO A 110 14.72 -20.53 -30.46
N ALA A 111 14.32 -21.81 -30.27
CA ALA A 111 14.19 -22.75 -31.38
C ALA A 111 12.94 -22.52 -32.24
N ARG A 112 11.85 -22.00 -31.61
CA ARG A 112 10.56 -21.77 -32.25
C ARG A 112 10.29 -20.30 -32.58
N SER A 113 11.22 -19.41 -32.25
CA SER A 113 11.11 -17.94 -32.44
C SER A 113 11.71 -17.44 -33.76
N ALA A 114 11.79 -18.27 -34.80
CA ALA A 114 12.45 -17.91 -36.06
C ALA A 114 11.79 -16.74 -36.81
N THR A 115 10.45 -16.59 -36.70
CA THR A 115 9.68 -15.55 -37.39
C THR A 115 8.97 -14.59 -36.42
N ASN A 116 8.63 -15.05 -35.24
CA ASN A 116 7.99 -14.27 -34.18
C ASN A 116 8.60 -14.65 -32.84
N ASP A 117 8.72 -13.68 -31.94
CA ASP A 117 9.14 -13.96 -30.57
C ASP A 117 8.05 -14.73 -29.81
N LEU A 118 8.38 -15.98 -29.49
CA LEU A 118 7.51 -16.91 -28.78
C LEU A 118 8.06 -17.17 -27.36
N TYR A 119 7.17 -17.28 -26.40
CA TYR A 119 7.51 -17.35 -24.98
C TYR A 119 6.66 -18.38 -24.23
N TYR A 120 7.20 -18.84 -23.11
CA TYR A 120 6.48 -19.50 -22.03
C TYR A 120 6.25 -18.50 -20.92
N LEU A 121 5.08 -18.51 -20.31
CA LEU A 121 4.79 -17.74 -19.11
C LEU A 121 4.77 -18.68 -17.91
N VAL A 122 5.57 -18.35 -16.90
CA VAL A 122 5.55 -19.05 -15.61
C VAL A 122 4.97 -18.10 -14.57
N LEU A 123 3.90 -18.53 -13.90
CA LEU A 123 3.38 -17.88 -12.71
C LEU A 123 3.86 -18.69 -11.50
N GLU A 124 4.56 -18.04 -10.59
CA GLU A 124 5.02 -18.59 -9.32
C GLU A 124 4.07 -18.15 -8.22
N VAL A 125 3.46 -19.11 -7.54
CA VAL A 125 2.48 -18.89 -6.48
C VAL A 125 3.13 -19.23 -5.15
N GLU A 126 3.17 -18.25 -4.24
CA GLU A 126 3.67 -18.49 -2.88
C GLU A 126 2.60 -19.19 -2.02
N PRO A 127 3.02 -20.07 -1.09
CA PRO A 127 2.09 -20.66 -0.14
C PRO A 127 1.56 -19.59 0.82
N ILE A 128 0.27 -19.66 1.13
CA ILE A 128 -0.29 -18.78 2.15
C ILE A 128 0.26 -19.16 3.54
N PRO A 129 0.67 -18.21 4.39
CA PRO A 129 1.06 -18.49 5.76
C PRO A 129 -0.04 -19.22 6.53
N GLU A 130 0.32 -20.14 7.42
CA GLU A 130 -0.67 -20.94 8.19
C GLU A 130 -1.71 -20.09 8.92
N ARG A 131 -1.29 -18.97 9.49
CA ARG A 131 -2.17 -18.03 10.19
C ARG A 131 -3.25 -17.41 9.31
N ASP A 132 -3.01 -17.34 7.98
CA ASP A 132 -3.88 -16.69 7.02
C ASP A 132 -4.64 -17.73 6.16
N ARG A 133 -4.42 -19.02 6.40
CA ARG A 133 -5.16 -20.10 5.75
C ARG A 133 -6.67 -19.98 6.07
N TRP A 134 -7.56 -20.14 5.13
CA TRP A 134 -7.36 -20.65 3.78
C TRP A 134 -7.73 -19.59 2.77
N VAL A 135 -7.10 -19.67 1.57
CA VAL A 135 -7.49 -18.84 0.45
C VAL A 135 -8.81 -19.33 -0.11
N ILE A 136 -9.78 -18.45 -0.17
CA ILE A 136 -11.09 -18.70 -0.75
C ILE A 136 -11.21 -18.04 -2.13
N VAL A 137 -11.85 -18.74 -3.05
CA VAL A 137 -12.35 -18.15 -4.30
C VAL A 137 -13.74 -17.61 -4.02
N ARG A 138 -13.96 -16.29 -4.19
CA ARG A 138 -15.19 -15.59 -3.81
C ARG A 138 -16.35 -15.75 -4.80
N ARG A 139 -16.08 -16.21 -6.01
CA ARG A 139 -17.08 -16.41 -7.06
C ARG A 139 -16.91 -17.78 -7.65
N ILE A 140 -17.99 -18.50 -7.77
CA ILE A 140 -18.05 -19.84 -8.38
C ILE A 140 -18.80 -19.77 -9.71
N LEU A 141 -18.67 -20.80 -10.53
CA LEU A 141 -19.48 -20.93 -11.74
C LEU A 141 -20.82 -21.58 -11.38
N ASN A 142 -21.90 -21.04 -11.93
CA ASN A 142 -23.21 -21.71 -11.91
C ASN A 142 -23.37 -22.66 -13.12
N ASP A 143 -24.50 -23.33 -13.22
CA ASP A 143 -24.83 -24.30 -14.28
C ASP A 143 -24.82 -23.70 -15.70
N ARG A 144 -24.68 -22.39 -15.84
CA ARG A 144 -24.61 -21.65 -17.12
C ARG A 144 -23.23 -21.04 -17.37
N ASP A 145 -22.20 -21.52 -16.67
CA ASP A 145 -20.83 -21.02 -16.73
C ASP A 145 -20.70 -19.51 -16.49
N LYS A 146 -21.61 -18.95 -15.67
CA LYS A 146 -21.55 -17.55 -15.22
C LYS A 146 -21.16 -17.47 -13.78
N PHE A 147 -20.48 -16.40 -13.41
CA PHE A 147 -20.19 -16.14 -12.01
C PHE A 147 -21.45 -16.00 -11.18
N ALA A 148 -21.46 -16.71 -10.07
CA ALA A 148 -22.44 -16.60 -9.01
C ALA A 148 -21.73 -16.33 -7.68
N ASP A 149 -22.43 -15.70 -6.76
CA ASP A 149 -21.95 -15.54 -5.40
C ASP A 149 -21.85 -16.91 -4.74
N GLY A 150 -20.68 -17.18 -4.19
CA GLY A 150 -20.37 -18.44 -3.56
C GLY A 150 -18.90 -18.49 -3.19
N ILE A 151 -18.54 -19.50 -2.41
CA ILE A 151 -17.15 -19.71 -2.01
C ILE A 151 -16.69 -21.10 -2.40
N ALA A 152 -15.43 -21.20 -2.84
CA ALA A 152 -14.74 -22.45 -3.00
C ALA A 152 -13.38 -22.37 -2.32
N VAL A 153 -12.93 -23.47 -1.74
CA VAL A 153 -11.59 -23.62 -1.17
C VAL A 153 -10.88 -24.75 -1.91
N PRO A 154 -10.23 -24.45 -3.03
CA PRO A 154 -9.45 -25.44 -3.75
C PRO A 154 -8.13 -25.69 -3.05
N GLN A 155 -7.66 -26.95 -3.06
CA GLN A 155 -6.38 -27.38 -2.54
C GLN A 155 -5.70 -28.32 -3.52
N ARG A 156 -4.39 -28.19 -3.70
CA ARG A 156 -3.62 -29.10 -4.54
C ARG A 156 -3.27 -30.36 -3.77
N HIS A 157 -3.68 -31.50 -4.32
CA HIS A 157 -3.35 -32.84 -3.85
C HIS A 157 -2.65 -33.63 -4.97
N GLY A 158 -1.32 -33.63 -4.96
CA GLY A 158 -0.54 -34.19 -6.05
C GLY A 158 -0.81 -33.45 -7.36
N ASP A 159 -1.27 -34.16 -8.40
CA ASP A 159 -1.63 -33.63 -9.72
C ASP A 159 -3.06 -33.07 -9.81
N ARG A 160 -3.83 -33.13 -8.72
CA ARG A 160 -5.27 -32.76 -8.75
C ARG A 160 -5.57 -31.59 -7.84
N THR A 161 -6.54 -30.78 -8.26
CA THR A 161 -7.21 -29.82 -7.42
C THR A 161 -8.47 -30.45 -6.82
N VAL A 162 -8.55 -30.44 -5.50
CA VAL A 162 -9.71 -30.95 -4.73
C VAL A 162 -10.39 -29.76 -4.07
N TYR A 163 -11.72 -29.75 -4.05
CA TYR A 163 -12.48 -28.78 -3.28
C TYR A 163 -12.77 -29.33 -1.90
N LEU A 164 -12.52 -28.51 -0.90
CA LEU A 164 -12.83 -28.88 0.46
C LEU A 164 -14.35 -28.84 0.70
N PRO A 165 -14.92 -29.87 1.31
CA PRO A 165 -16.32 -29.87 1.69
C PRO A 165 -16.60 -28.87 2.83
N PRO A 166 -17.84 -28.42 3.02
CA PRO A 166 -18.18 -27.38 4.00
C PRO A 166 -17.74 -27.70 5.43
N GLU A 167 -17.82 -28.93 5.86
CA GLU A 167 -17.37 -29.39 7.18
C GLU A 167 -15.88 -29.24 7.38
N ASP A 168 -15.08 -29.56 6.36
CA ASP A 168 -13.63 -29.38 6.39
C ASP A 168 -13.28 -27.89 6.37
N ILE A 169 -13.97 -27.08 5.56
CA ILE A 169 -13.79 -25.61 5.55
C ILE A 169 -14.03 -25.06 6.96
N TYR A 170 -15.09 -25.51 7.65
CA TYR A 170 -15.38 -25.06 8.99
C TYR A 170 -14.30 -25.46 10.00
N HIS A 171 -13.79 -26.68 9.88
CA HIS A 171 -12.67 -27.18 10.69
C HIS A 171 -11.42 -26.35 10.48
N LEU A 172 -11.07 -26.07 9.23
CA LEU A 172 -9.88 -25.31 8.86
C LEU A 172 -9.94 -23.83 9.25
N ILE A 173 -11.14 -23.20 9.20
CA ILE A 173 -11.34 -21.85 9.75
C ILE A 173 -11.06 -21.84 11.26
N ASN A 174 -11.50 -22.86 11.98
CA ASN A 174 -11.25 -22.98 13.40
C ASN A 174 -9.76 -23.27 13.72
N GLU A 175 -9.10 -24.07 12.90
CA GLU A 175 -7.64 -24.29 13.01
C GLU A 175 -6.86 -23.00 12.74
N GLY A 176 -7.22 -22.26 11.70
CA GLY A 176 -6.61 -20.96 11.41
C GLY A 176 -6.83 -19.95 12.56
N ARG A 177 -7.99 -19.96 13.19
CA ARG A 177 -8.26 -19.16 14.41
C ARG A 177 -7.39 -19.64 15.57
N ARG A 178 -7.28 -20.94 15.83
CA ARG A 178 -6.41 -21.51 16.85
C ARG A 178 -4.94 -21.22 16.57
N ALA A 179 -4.50 -21.32 15.32
CA ALA A 179 -3.15 -20.95 14.92
C ALA A 179 -2.86 -19.48 15.18
N ARG A 180 -3.84 -18.59 14.97
CA ARG A 180 -3.73 -17.16 15.34
C ARG A 180 -3.68 -16.94 16.87
N GLU A 181 -4.40 -17.76 17.63
CA GLU A 181 -4.42 -17.71 19.09
C GLU A 181 -3.18 -18.36 19.72
N LEU A 182 -2.67 -19.43 19.11
CA LEU A 182 -1.53 -20.20 19.60
C LEU A 182 -0.19 -19.76 19.02
N THR A 183 -0.19 -19.13 17.85
CA THR A 183 1.01 -18.41 17.41
C THR A 183 1.12 -17.22 18.36
N PRO A 184 2.10 -17.21 19.27
CA PRO A 184 2.49 -15.97 19.93
C PRO A 184 2.71 -15.05 18.76
N ALA A 185 1.99 -13.91 18.73
CA ALA A 185 2.07 -12.96 17.64
C ALA A 185 3.49 -13.06 17.12
N ILE A 186 3.64 -13.64 15.87
CA ILE A 186 4.99 -13.75 15.29
C ILE A 186 5.57 -12.42 15.64
N PRO A 187 6.73 -12.32 16.27
CA PRO A 187 7.28 -11.04 16.60
C PRO A 187 7.13 -10.29 15.28
N GLN A 188 6.10 -9.45 15.23
CA GLN A 188 5.97 -8.46 14.16
C GLN A 188 7.37 -7.95 14.08
N PRO A 189 8.01 -7.91 12.90
CA PRO A 189 9.33 -7.32 12.84
C PRO A 189 9.23 -6.19 13.82
N PRO A 190 10.04 -6.23 14.87
CA PRO A 190 9.66 -5.63 16.14
C PRO A 190 9.21 -4.23 15.79
N ALA A 191 8.18 -3.70 16.45
CA ALA A 191 7.73 -2.32 16.19
C ALA A 191 8.91 -1.34 16.18
N ALA A 192 10.06 -1.76 16.62
CA ALA A 192 11.39 -1.22 16.44
C ALA A 192 11.78 -1.02 14.97
N ASP A 193 11.56 -1.97 14.07
CA ASP A 193 12.00 -1.85 12.67
C ASP A 193 11.18 -0.81 11.92
N LEU A 194 9.84 -0.81 12.11
CA LEU A 194 8.99 0.24 11.52
C LEU A 194 9.24 1.61 12.13
N ALA A 195 9.60 1.70 13.42
CA ALA A 195 9.96 2.96 14.06
C ALA A 195 11.31 3.48 13.55
N GLU A 196 12.28 2.60 13.31
CA GLU A 196 13.56 2.95 12.71
C GLU A 196 13.38 3.37 11.25
N GLU A 197 12.65 2.60 10.44
CA GLU A 197 12.30 2.95 9.07
C GLU A 197 11.48 4.23 8.97
N ALA A 198 10.55 4.44 9.91
CA ALA A 198 9.80 5.68 10.00
C ALA A 198 10.73 6.88 10.26
N THR A 199 11.76 6.71 11.08
CA THR A 199 12.75 7.76 11.33
C THR A 199 13.65 7.97 10.12
N ALA A 200 14.14 6.91 9.49
CA ALA A 200 14.93 6.99 8.25
C ALA A 200 14.17 7.71 7.12
N SER A 201 12.86 7.50 7.02
CA SER A 201 12.04 8.18 6.00
C SER A 201 11.96 9.69 6.19
N LEU A 202 12.08 10.20 7.43
CA LEU A 202 12.17 11.65 7.70
C LEU A 202 13.48 12.21 7.19
N ASP A 203 14.60 11.50 7.45
CA ASP A 203 15.94 11.92 7.02
C ASP A 203 16.01 11.96 5.49
N GLU A 204 15.50 10.93 4.86
CA GLU A 204 15.47 10.81 3.40
C GLU A 204 14.62 11.93 2.77
N LEU A 205 13.41 12.17 3.30
CA LEU A 205 12.52 13.19 2.77
C LEU A 205 13.08 14.60 2.96
N GLN A 206 13.70 14.86 4.11
CA GLN A 206 14.36 16.12 4.41
C GLN A 206 15.53 16.38 3.46
N HIS A 207 16.41 15.40 3.29
CA HIS A 207 17.55 15.47 2.39
C HIS A 207 17.13 15.62 0.92
N LEU A 208 16.15 14.85 0.48
CA LEU A 208 15.61 14.88 -0.89
C LEU A 208 15.08 16.28 -1.28
N GLN A 209 14.56 17.01 -0.31
CA GLN A 209 14.02 18.36 -0.49
C GLN A 209 15.08 19.47 -0.27
N GLY A 210 16.28 19.13 0.17
CA GLY A 210 17.32 20.09 0.49
C GLY A 210 17.01 20.95 1.72
N TRP A 211 16.30 20.39 2.70
CA TRP A 211 15.88 21.09 3.94
C TRP A 211 16.78 20.77 5.14
N ASP A 212 17.99 20.29 4.92
CA ASP A 212 18.90 19.85 5.97
C ASP A 212 19.18 20.94 7.02
N ASP A 213 19.16 22.21 6.62
CA ASP A 213 19.40 23.37 7.49
C ASP A 213 18.14 24.19 7.82
N THR A 214 16.96 23.70 7.43
CA THR A 214 15.69 24.40 7.61
C THR A 214 14.89 23.78 8.76
N PRO A 215 14.18 24.56 9.59
CA PRO A 215 13.18 24.01 10.52
C PRO A 215 12.05 23.36 9.74
N VAL A 216 11.77 22.08 10.02
CA VAL A 216 10.76 21.29 9.30
C VAL A 216 9.80 20.62 10.28
N LEU A 217 8.52 20.69 9.96
CA LEU A 217 7.48 19.92 10.63
C LEU A 217 7.11 18.72 9.76
N PHE A 218 7.03 17.55 10.39
CA PHE A 218 6.65 16.30 9.77
C PHE A 218 5.38 15.76 10.42
N TRP A 219 4.52 15.18 9.59
CA TRP A 219 3.40 14.34 9.98
C TRP A 219 3.68 12.93 9.51
N GLN A 220 3.43 11.97 10.37
CA GLN A 220 3.69 10.57 10.05
C GLN A 220 2.58 9.67 10.54
N SER A 221 2.11 8.76 9.68
CA SER A 221 1.14 7.72 10.02
C SER A 221 1.79 6.37 9.79
N ILE A 222 2.00 5.64 10.89
CA ILE A 222 2.71 4.37 10.93
C ILE A 222 1.66 3.27 10.98
N PRO A 223 1.64 2.35 9.99
CA PRO A 223 0.70 1.26 9.97
C PRO A 223 0.95 0.26 11.12
N PRO A 224 -0.05 -0.54 11.50
CA PRO A 224 0.09 -1.54 12.57
C PRO A 224 1.11 -2.64 12.20
N ARG A 225 1.34 -2.82 10.91
CA ARG A 225 2.35 -3.74 10.35
C ARG A 225 2.80 -3.23 9.00
N GLY A 226 4.05 -3.48 8.66
CA GLY A 226 4.55 -3.24 7.31
C GLY A 226 3.94 -4.22 6.31
N MET A 227 3.77 -3.76 5.08
CA MET A 227 3.38 -4.57 3.91
C MET A 227 4.34 -4.23 2.77
N ASP A 228 4.74 -5.23 1.99
CA ASP A 228 5.64 -4.99 0.86
C ASP A 228 4.99 -4.12 -0.23
N LEU A 229 3.66 -4.20 -0.34
CA LEU A 229 2.89 -3.36 -1.25
C LEU A 229 1.45 -3.21 -0.74
N ILE A 230 1.02 -1.97 -0.51
CA ILE A 230 -0.38 -1.73 -0.17
C ILE A 230 -1.27 -1.91 -1.41
N PRO A 231 -2.45 -2.53 -1.21
CA PRO A 231 -3.38 -2.77 -2.30
C PRO A 231 -3.79 -1.51 -3.06
N GLY A 232 -3.63 -1.54 -4.37
CA GLY A 232 -4.05 -0.45 -5.24
C GLY A 232 -3.21 0.82 -5.12
N LEU A 233 -1.96 0.73 -4.63
CA LEU A 233 -1.09 1.91 -4.47
C LEU A 233 -0.99 2.71 -5.77
N HIS A 234 -0.72 2.06 -6.89
CA HIS A 234 -0.49 2.70 -8.19
C HIS A 234 -1.71 2.72 -9.11
N SER A 235 -2.83 2.12 -8.72
CA SER A 235 -4.01 2.02 -9.59
C SER A 235 -4.82 3.33 -9.65
N ALA A 236 -5.51 3.52 -10.77
CA ALA A 236 -6.41 4.66 -10.96
C ALA A 236 -7.60 4.66 -9.97
N ASP A 237 -8.04 3.48 -9.51
CA ASP A 237 -9.11 3.34 -8.51
C ASP A 237 -8.56 3.17 -7.08
N GLY A 238 -7.24 3.22 -6.94
CA GLY A 238 -6.53 3.07 -5.69
C GLY A 238 -6.09 4.39 -5.07
N ILE A 239 -4.95 4.32 -4.35
CA ILE A 239 -4.40 5.49 -3.65
C ILE A 239 -3.97 6.57 -4.63
N ARG A 240 -3.28 6.20 -5.72
CA ARG A 240 -2.88 7.17 -6.76
C ARG A 240 -4.07 7.93 -7.31
N GLY A 241 -5.09 7.23 -7.80
CA GLY A 241 -6.28 7.89 -8.31
C GLY A 241 -7.12 8.58 -7.23
N GLY A 242 -7.00 8.17 -5.97
CA GLY A 242 -7.56 8.88 -4.82
C GLY A 242 -6.88 10.23 -4.59
N LEU A 243 -5.55 10.27 -4.66
CA LEU A 243 -4.77 11.51 -4.57
C LEU A 243 -5.09 12.46 -5.74
N ASP A 244 -5.23 11.92 -6.95
CA ASP A 244 -5.57 12.70 -8.16
C ASP A 244 -7.01 13.29 -8.09
N ARG A 245 -7.92 12.66 -7.35
CA ARG A 245 -9.34 13.07 -7.21
C ARG A 245 -9.67 13.72 -5.88
N GLN A 246 -8.71 13.85 -4.99
CA GLN A 246 -8.96 14.41 -3.67
C GLN A 246 -9.48 15.84 -3.80
N GLN A 247 -10.65 16.08 -3.22
CA GLN A 247 -11.17 17.43 -3.10
C GLN A 247 -10.32 18.20 -2.11
N VAL A 248 -9.67 19.24 -2.58
CA VAL A 248 -9.00 20.21 -1.72
C VAL A 248 -10.00 20.91 -0.82
N LEU A 249 -9.59 21.30 0.37
CA LEU A 249 -10.45 22.03 1.31
C LEU A 249 -10.92 23.34 0.68
N ARG A 250 -10.03 24.02 -0.05
CA ARG A 250 -10.36 25.23 -0.84
C ARG A 250 -9.47 25.33 -2.07
N PRO A 251 -9.95 25.90 -3.19
CA PRO A 251 -9.22 25.96 -4.46
C PRO A 251 -7.84 26.67 -4.37
N SER A 252 -7.74 27.71 -3.54
CA SER A 252 -6.50 28.46 -3.33
C SER A 252 -5.73 28.03 -2.08
N GLY A 253 -6.06 26.87 -1.50
CA GLY A 253 -5.56 26.40 -0.21
C GLY A 253 -4.18 25.78 -0.25
N PHE A 254 -3.69 25.52 0.95
CA PHE A 254 -2.45 24.77 1.17
C PHE A 254 -2.78 23.28 1.23
N ASN A 255 -2.39 22.53 0.22
CA ASN A 255 -2.68 21.12 0.08
C ASN A 255 -1.48 20.35 -0.45
N PHE A 256 -1.52 19.02 -0.36
CA PHE A 256 -0.52 18.13 -0.94
C PHE A 256 -0.85 17.70 -2.37
N GLU A 257 -2.01 18.10 -2.90
CA GLU A 257 -2.41 17.77 -4.26
C GLU A 257 -1.41 18.28 -5.29
N ASP A 258 -1.17 17.49 -6.32
CA ASP A 258 -0.33 17.88 -7.44
C ASP A 258 -1.15 18.11 -8.70
N THR A 259 -1.67 19.32 -8.86
CA THR A 259 -2.38 19.74 -10.07
C THR A 259 -1.52 19.79 -11.33
N LEU A 260 -0.18 19.59 -11.21
CA LEU A 260 0.79 19.73 -12.28
C LEU A 260 1.51 18.44 -12.67
N GLY A 261 1.01 17.26 -12.28
CA GLY A 261 1.56 15.96 -12.67
C GLY A 261 2.94 15.65 -12.06
N ARG A 262 3.22 16.13 -10.85
CA ARG A 262 4.50 15.91 -10.15
C ARG A 262 4.53 14.65 -9.28
N LEU A 263 3.45 13.87 -9.26
CA LEU A 263 3.43 12.59 -8.59
C LEU A 263 4.43 11.65 -9.26
N ARG A 264 5.42 11.22 -8.54
CA ARG A 264 6.46 10.32 -9.02
C ARG A 264 6.55 9.06 -8.18
N VAL A 265 7.08 8.01 -8.75
CA VAL A 265 7.42 6.79 -8.01
C VAL A 265 8.78 6.98 -7.36
N HIS A 266 8.87 6.72 -6.05
CA HIS A 266 10.09 6.76 -5.27
C HIS A 266 10.13 5.56 -4.33
N HIS A 267 11.16 4.71 -4.45
CA HIS A 267 11.26 3.42 -3.75
C HIS A 267 9.96 2.58 -3.79
N GLY A 268 9.34 2.50 -4.97
CA GLY A 268 8.08 1.79 -5.15
C GLY A 268 6.84 2.51 -4.59
N GLY A 269 7.01 3.57 -3.80
CA GLY A 269 5.95 4.39 -3.24
C GLY A 269 5.53 5.56 -4.14
N LEU A 270 4.54 6.32 -3.69
CA LEU A 270 4.05 7.53 -4.34
C LEU A 270 4.58 8.76 -3.63
N LEU A 271 5.37 9.57 -4.31
CA LEU A 271 5.95 10.80 -3.79
C LEU A 271 5.42 12.01 -4.53
N ILE A 272 4.78 12.93 -3.80
CA ILE A 272 4.50 14.29 -4.22
C ILE A 272 5.57 15.18 -3.57
N ALA A 273 6.37 15.85 -4.39
CA ALA A 273 7.44 16.71 -3.91
C ALA A 273 7.34 18.07 -4.59
N LYS A 274 7.01 19.08 -3.80
CA LYS A 274 7.03 20.50 -4.17
C LYS A 274 8.17 21.18 -3.40
N ARG A 275 8.57 22.37 -3.82
CA ARG A 275 9.66 23.10 -3.16
C ARG A 275 9.41 23.34 -1.66
N GLU A 276 8.13 23.53 -1.29
CA GLU A 276 7.73 23.96 0.05
C GLU A 276 7.06 22.85 0.86
N ARG A 277 6.78 21.68 0.27
CA ARG A 277 6.11 20.57 0.94
C ARG A 277 6.33 19.27 0.21
N ALA A 278 6.21 18.17 0.94
CA ALA A 278 6.26 16.83 0.38
C ALA A 278 5.29 15.89 1.10
N LEU A 279 4.79 14.93 0.34
CA LEU A 279 4.00 13.80 0.84
C LEU A 279 4.52 12.52 0.19
N TRP A 280 4.83 11.52 0.99
CA TRP A 280 5.30 10.22 0.54
C TRP A 280 4.43 9.11 1.14
N VAL A 281 3.79 8.34 0.28
CA VAL A 281 3.07 7.11 0.63
C VAL A 281 3.92 5.94 0.20
N ARG A 282 4.50 5.23 1.15
CA ARG A 282 5.41 4.11 0.92
C ARG A 282 4.65 2.81 0.62
N PRO A 283 5.31 1.81 -0.02
CA PRO A 283 4.69 0.50 -0.29
C PRO A 283 4.30 -0.27 0.97
N ASP A 284 5.01 -0.06 2.09
CA ASP A 284 4.73 -0.66 3.39
C ASP A 284 3.55 -0.01 4.14
N GLY A 285 2.97 1.03 3.56
CA GLY A 285 1.85 1.76 4.12
C GLY A 285 2.24 2.96 4.99
N LEU A 286 3.53 3.16 5.26
CA LEU A 286 3.98 4.36 5.97
C LEU A 286 3.66 5.61 5.14
N VAL A 287 2.98 6.56 5.75
CA VAL A 287 2.68 7.87 5.16
C VAL A 287 3.48 8.93 5.88
N THR A 288 4.28 9.70 5.13
CA THR A 288 5.07 10.80 5.69
C THR A 288 4.79 12.07 4.91
N ALA A 289 4.43 13.15 5.58
CA ALA A 289 4.39 14.48 4.99
C ALA A 289 5.38 15.40 5.70
N ALA A 290 5.85 16.41 5.00
CA ALA A 290 6.80 17.37 5.52
C ALA A 290 6.53 18.76 4.96
N ALA A 291 6.70 19.78 5.81
CA ALA A 291 6.60 21.19 5.45
C ALA A 291 7.66 22.02 6.20
N PRO A 292 8.48 22.78 5.49
CA PRO A 292 9.45 23.68 6.12
C PRO A 292 8.74 24.90 6.72
N ALA A 293 9.24 25.36 7.86
CA ALA A 293 8.79 26.57 8.53
C ALA A 293 9.39 27.82 7.84
N THR A 294 9.04 28.01 6.58
CA THR A 294 9.50 29.15 5.75
C THR A 294 8.34 30.08 5.40
N GLU A 295 8.66 31.30 4.98
CA GLU A 295 7.70 32.31 4.52
C GLU A 295 6.86 31.85 3.32
N GLN A 296 7.36 30.88 2.58
CA GLN A 296 6.69 30.33 1.40
C GLN A 296 5.59 29.32 1.76
N LEU A 297 5.56 28.79 2.98
CA LEU A 297 4.55 27.84 3.42
C LEU A 297 4.10 28.05 4.87
N LEU A 298 4.71 27.37 5.86
CA LEU A 298 4.19 27.40 7.24
C LEU A 298 4.26 28.78 7.89
N SER A 299 5.16 29.66 7.42
CA SER A 299 5.25 31.05 7.85
C SER A 299 4.67 32.02 6.80
N TRP A 300 3.79 31.54 5.93
CA TRP A 300 3.18 32.34 4.87
C TRP A 300 2.49 33.60 5.41
N ALA A 301 2.65 34.72 4.69
CA ALA A 301 2.12 36.03 5.04
C ALA A 301 2.64 36.60 6.38
N MET A 302 3.70 36.03 6.94
CA MET A 302 4.31 36.46 8.21
C MET A 302 5.54 37.33 7.99
N GLU A 303 5.75 37.89 6.78
CA GLU A 303 6.88 38.71 6.40
C GLU A 303 6.94 40.02 7.22
N GLN A 304 7.78 40.02 8.24
CA GLN A 304 8.21 41.26 8.88
C GLN A 304 9.72 41.20 9.09
N ARG A 305 10.40 42.15 8.48
CA ARG A 305 11.85 42.29 8.65
C ARG A 305 12.20 42.44 10.12
N GLY A 306 13.08 41.58 10.63
CA GLY A 306 13.63 41.63 11.96
C GLY A 306 12.82 41.00 13.07
N VAL A 307 11.72 40.29 12.75
CA VAL A 307 10.89 39.53 13.72
C VAL A 307 11.25 38.05 13.60
N PRO A 308 11.28 37.28 14.73
CA PRO A 308 11.49 35.85 14.69
C PRO A 308 10.46 35.17 13.77
N GLN A 309 10.91 34.13 13.06
CA GLN A 309 10.09 33.32 12.17
C GLN A 309 8.84 32.82 12.91
N ARG A 310 7.69 32.88 12.27
CA ARG A 310 6.40 32.54 12.87
C ARG A 310 5.68 31.51 12.04
N LEU A 311 4.96 30.60 12.70
CA LEU A 311 4.03 29.69 12.03
C LEU A 311 2.66 30.36 11.91
N ASN A 312 2.11 30.33 10.70
CA ASN A 312 0.73 30.70 10.44
C ASN A 312 -0.19 29.55 10.88
N THR A 313 -0.98 29.77 11.90
CA THR A 313 -1.87 28.73 12.45
C THR A 313 -2.92 28.25 11.46
N PHE A 314 -3.38 29.12 10.56
CA PHE A 314 -4.32 28.76 9.51
C PHE A 314 -3.70 27.79 8.52
N VAL A 315 -2.51 28.09 8.01
CA VAL A 315 -1.76 27.21 7.09
C VAL A 315 -1.44 25.88 7.77
N LEU A 316 -1.01 25.93 9.02
CA LEU A 316 -0.71 24.74 9.82
C LEU A 316 -1.95 23.84 9.97
N THR A 317 -3.09 24.42 10.30
CA THR A 317 -4.35 23.69 10.48
C THR A 317 -4.82 23.06 9.17
N GLU A 318 -4.81 23.82 8.07
CA GLU A 318 -5.20 23.34 6.75
C GLU A 318 -4.35 22.17 6.28
N LEU A 319 -3.01 22.30 6.34
CA LEU A 319 -2.10 21.21 5.95
C LEU A 319 -2.24 19.98 6.83
N THR A 320 -2.45 20.15 8.14
CA THR A 320 -2.64 19.04 9.07
C THR A 320 -3.91 18.28 8.74
N LEU A 321 -5.01 18.98 8.48
CA LEU A 321 -6.29 18.38 8.10
C LEU A 321 -6.20 17.66 6.75
N GLU A 322 -5.56 18.27 5.75
CA GLU A 322 -5.32 17.62 4.45
C GLU A 322 -4.49 16.34 4.60
N TYR A 323 -3.47 16.38 5.45
CA TYR A 323 -2.66 15.19 5.71
C TYR A 323 -3.50 14.04 6.27
N PHE A 324 -4.31 14.26 7.31
CA PHE A 324 -5.12 13.19 7.91
C PHE A 324 -6.24 12.72 6.97
N ARG A 325 -6.79 13.59 6.13
CA ARG A 325 -7.70 13.16 5.06
C ARG A 325 -7.07 12.15 4.11
N ILE A 326 -5.76 12.28 3.86
CA ILE A 326 -5.01 11.29 3.06
C ILE A 326 -4.72 10.05 3.90
N ALA A 327 -4.16 10.20 5.08
CA ALA A 327 -3.74 9.10 5.92
C ALA A 327 -4.93 8.23 6.36
N ASP A 328 -5.96 8.82 6.95
CA ASP A 328 -7.05 8.11 7.62
C ASP A 328 -8.17 7.72 6.66
N ALA A 329 -8.49 8.55 5.67
CA ALA A 329 -9.59 8.26 4.76
C ALA A 329 -9.14 7.53 3.48
N LEU A 330 -7.90 7.74 3.01
CA LEU A 330 -7.43 7.14 1.76
C LEU A 330 -6.51 5.94 1.97
N VAL A 331 -5.56 5.99 2.92
CA VAL A 331 -4.53 4.95 3.10
C VAL A 331 -4.92 3.94 4.17
N ALA A 332 -5.28 4.39 5.37
CA ALA A 332 -5.57 3.52 6.51
C ALA A 332 -6.64 2.45 6.26
N PRO A 333 -7.74 2.71 5.51
CA PRO A 333 -8.75 1.69 5.23
C PRO A 333 -8.22 0.47 4.45
N ARG A 334 -7.05 0.57 3.85
CA ARG A 334 -6.42 -0.51 3.07
C ARG A 334 -5.56 -1.44 3.91
N ILE A 335 -5.18 -1.01 5.11
CA ILE A 335 -4.35 -1.79 6.05
C ILE A 335 -5.10 -1.86 7.38
N PRO A 336 -5.79 -2.97 7.67
CA PRO A 336 -6.56 -3.10 8.90
C PRO A 336 -5.65 -3.19 10.13
N GLY A 337 -6.08 -2.58 11.21
CA GLY A 337 -5.41 -2.57 12.52
C GLY A 337 -5.28 -1.17 13.09
N THR A 338 -4.69 -1.07 14.26
CA THR A 338 -4.51 0.21 14.96
C THR A 338 -3.29 0.93 14.43
N TRP A 339 -3.50 2.10 13.87
CA TRP A 339 -2.44 2.98 13.36
C TRP A 339 -1.88 3.85 14.49
N ARG A 340 -0.66 4.29 14.30
CA ARG A 340 -0.02 5.28 15.17
C ARG A 340 0.31 6.53 14.38
N HIS A 341 -0.14 7.67 14.86
CA HIS A 341 0.28 8.95 14.33
C HIS A 341 1.44 9.53 15.11
N ARG A 342 2.28 10.31 14.43
CA ARG A 342 3.42 10.99 15.01
C ARG A 342 3.60 12.37 14.34
N ILE A 343 3.88 13.37 15.16
CA ILE A 343 4.36 14.69 14.72
C ILE A 343 5.81 14.81 15.15
N VAL A 344 6.65 15.27 14.24
CA VAL A 344 8.07 15.52 14.50
C VAL A 344 8.43 16.93 14.05
N ALA A 345 8.99 17.71 14.95
CA ALA A 345 9.55 19.03 14.64
C ALA A 345 11.07 18.96 14.75
N ARG A 346 11.77 19.29 13.68
CA ARG A 346 13.22 19.33 13.65
C ARG A 346 13.73 20.74 13.51
N ARG A 347 14.85 21.05 14.19
CA ARG A 347 15.50 22.37 14.21
C ARG A 347 14.60 23.51 14.70
N PHE A 348 13.62 23.19 15.54
CA PHE A 348 12.78 24.19 16.18
C PHE A 348 13.46 24.83 17.40
N ARG A 349 14.55 24.27 17.89
CA ARG A 349 15.34 24.81 18.98
C ARG A 349 16.23 25.96 18.50
N GLY A 350 16.10 27.14 19.07
CA GLY A 350 16.98 28.30 18.80
C GLY A 350 16.58 29.17 17.59
N ASN A 351 16.00 28.60 16.52
CA ASN A 351 15.54 29.30 15.31
C ASN A 351 14.01 29.39 15.24
N LEU A 352 13.39 29.95 16.15
CA LEU A 352 12.10 29.61 16.69
C LEU A 352 10.95 30.23 15.93
N PRO A 353 10.15 29.45 15.22
CA PRO A 353 8.84 29.94 14.86
C PRO A 353 7.97 30.11 16.12
N ARG A 354 7.23 31.18 16.16
CA ARG A 354 6.15 31.39 17.12
C ARG A 354 4.83 31.07 16.42
N LEU A 355 3.81 30.65 17.16
CA LEU A 355 2.48 30.54 16.59
C LEU A 355 1.85 31.93 16.45
N LEU A 356 1.21 32.16 15.30
CA LEU A 356 0.42 33.37 15.06
C LEU A 356 -0.98 32.99 14.57
N GLY A 357 -2.01 33.50 15.23
CA GLY A 357 -3.40 33.23 14.91
C GLY A 357 -3.86 33.87 13.59
N PRO A 358 -4.89 33.29 12.95
CA PRO A 358 -5.44 33.79 11.69
C PRO A 358 -6.04 35.19 11.84
N GLY A 359 -5.91 36.03 10.80
CA GLY A 359 -6.52 37.35 10.72
C GLY A 359 -5.90 38.43 11.57
N SER A 360 -4.81 38.14 12.27
CA SER A 360 -4.12 39.11 13.11
C SER A 360 -3.20 39.99 12.28
N THR A 361 -3.71 41.12 11.80
CA THR A 361 -2.88 42.26 11.36
C THR A 361 -2.32 43.06 12.54
N ARG A 362 -2.74 42.76 13.78
CA ARG A 362 -2.28 43.38 15.02
C ARG A 362 -1.50 42.35 15.83
N HIS A 363 -0.30 42.69 16.12
CA HIS A 363 0.81 41.83 16.56
C HIS A 363 0.63 41.10 17.91
N ASP A 364 -0.41 41.32 18.68
CA ASP A 364 -0.39 41.02 20.10
C ASP A 364 -1.35 39.94 20.59
N GLN A 365 -2.21 39.40 19.74
CA GLN A 365 -3.27 38.49 20.23
C GLN A 365 -2.92 37.02 20.32
N PHE A 366 -1.85 36.54 19.65
CA PHE A 366 -1.47 35.14 19.62
C PHE A 366 0.04 34.90 19.63
N LEU A 367 0.79 35.78 20.31
CA LEU A 367 2.23 35.56 20.45
C LEU A 367 2.43 34.44 21.48
N SER A 368 2.74 33.26 20.98
CA SER A 368 3.37 32.24 21.81
C SER A 368 4.77 32.66 22.17
N ASP A 369 5.26 32.16 23.29
CA ASP A 369 6.69 32.13 23.53
C ASP A 369 7.40 31.28 22.47
N ALA A 370 8.71 31.34 22.47
CA ALA A 370 9.51 30.49 21.62
C ALA A 370 9.17 29.01 21.86
N SER A 371 9.38 28.18 20.84
CA SER A 371 9.25 26.73 20.98
C SER A 371 9.99 26.23 22.23
N GLN A 372 9.30 25.43 23.03
CA GLN A 372 9.83 24.80 24.24
C GLN A 372 10.62 23.51 23.93
N ALA A 373 11.00 23.29 22.67
CA ALA A 373 11.81 22.15 22.30
C ALA A 373 13.15 22.17 23.04
N SER A 374 13.39 21.20 23.89
CA SER A 374 14.65 21.02 24.62
C SER A 374 15.76 20.42 23.78
N ALA A 375 15.42 19.78 22.66
CA ALA A 375 16.31 19.12 21.74
C ALA A 375 16.08 19.59 20.31
N ASP A 376 17.00 19.25 19.41
CA ASP A 376 16.93 19.56 17.98
C ASP A 376 15.74 18.88 17.29
N THR A 377 15.37 17.71 17.81
CA THR A 377 14.17 16.96 17.41
C THR A 377 13.21 16.89 18.57
N TRP A 378 12.00 17.35 18.35
CA TRP A 378 10.85 17.17 19.25
C TRP A 378 9.84 16.25 18.55
N GLU A 379 9.27 15.30 19.28
CA GLU A 379 8.26 14.40 18.74
C GLU A 379 7.16 14.07 19.74
N ARG A 380 5.97 13.80 19.22
CA ARG A 380 4.83 13.26 19.96
C ARG A 380 4.09 12.27 19.09
N SER A 381 3.63 11.18 19.70
CA SER A 381 2.85 10.16 19.02
C SER A 381 1.58 9.82 19.79
N TRP A 382 0.58 9.30 19.09
CA TRP A 382 -0.69 8.83 19.66
C TRP A 382 -1.25 7.71 18.78
N GLU A 383 -2.24 6.99 19.33
CA GLU A 383 -3.00 6.01 18.59
C GLU A 383 -4.04 6.73 17.72
N ALA A 384 -4.10 6.38 16.44
CA ALA A 384 -5.01 7.00 15.48
C ALA A 384 -6.48 6.77 15.89
N ILE A 385 -7.27 7.82 15.83
CA ILE A 385 -8.73 7.76 16.05
C ILE A 385 -9.41 7.27 14.76
N GLY A 386 -8.80 7.55 13.60
CA GLY A 386 -9.33 7.21 12.27
C GLY A 386 -10.40 8.19 11.79
N ASP A 387 -10.42 9.37 12.37
CA ASP A 387 -11.26 10.50 11.99
C ASP A 387 -10.36 11.71 11.71
N PRO A 388 -10.28 12.17 10.44
CA PRO A 388 -9.35 13.23 10.06
C PRO A 388 -9.51 14.54 10.86
N GLU A 389 -10.72 14.92 11.23
CA GLU A 389 -10.98 16.15 11.99
C GLU A 389 -10.52 16.04 13.43
N ARG A 390 -10.71 14.87 14.05
CA ARG A 390 -10.26 14.58 15.41
C ARG A 390 -8.76 14.31 15.47
N ASP A 391 -8.19 13.57 14.54
CA ASP A 391 -6.74 13.35 14.49
C ASP A 391 -5.98 14.64 14.19
N THR A 392 -6.59 15.58 13.44
CA THR A 392 -6.09 16.94 13.28
C THR A 392 -6.08 17.70 14.61
N PHE A 393 -7.14 17.63 15.38
CA PHE A 393 -7.20 18.25 16.72
C PHE A 393 -6.09 17.70 17.62
N GLU A 394 -5.93 16.38 17.68
CA GLU A 394 -4.88 15.73 18.47
C GLU A 394 -3.46 16.18 18.06
N ALA A 395 -3.22 16.33 16.76
CA ALA A 395 -1.95 16.85 16.26
C ALA A 395 -1.73 18.31 16.66
N LEU A 396 -2.73 19.16 16.42
CA LEU A 396 -2.65 20.59 16.76
C LEU A 396 -2.49 20.81 18.26
N GLN A 397 -3.19 20.07 19.12
CA GLN A 397 -3.04 20.16 20.57
C GLN A 397 -1.57 19.96 20.98
N ARG A 398 -0.91 18.97 20.40
CA ARG A 398 0.51 18.69 20.68
C ARG A 398 1.43 19.78 20.14
N ILE A 399 1.17 20.26 18.92
CA ILE A 399 1.97 21.33 18.32
C ILE A 399 1.79 22.62 19.11
N TYR A 400 0.57 22.99 19.48
CA TYR A 400 0.30 24.19 20.28
C TYR A 400 0.97 24.12 21.66
N ALA A 401 0.93 22.95 22.31
CA ALA A 401 1.63 22.72 23.55
C ALA A 401 3.15 22.90 23.44
N LEU A 402 3.76 22.60 22.27
CA LEU A 402 5.18 22.90 22.02
C LEU A 402 5.50 24.40 22.15
N PHE A 403 4.51 25.27 21.91
CA PHE A 403 4.65 26.73 22.03
C PHE A 403 4.02 27.31 23.29
N GLY A 404 3.57 26.46 24.23
CA GLY A 404 2.92 26.90 25.46
C GLY A 404 1.56 27.56 25.23
N VAL A 405 0.87 27.22 24.14
CA VAL A 405 -0.44 27.79 23.76
C VAL A 405 -1.52 26.72 23.86
N ASP A 406 -2.70 27.12 24.33
CA ASP A 406 -3.87 26.26 24.32
C ASP A 406 -4.47 26.19 22.91
N VAL A 407 -4.72 24.98 22.42
CA VAL A 407 -5.32 24.73 21.10
C VAL A 407 -6.71 25.33 20.96
N ALA A 408 -7.45 25.50 22.07
CA ALA A 408 -8.75 26.17 22.09
C ALA A 408 -8.69 27.65 21.62
N THR A 409 -7.51 28.26 21.57
CA THR A 409 -7.32 29.59 20.97
C THR A 409 -7.41 29.58 19.44
N ASN A 410 -7.33 28.41 18.80
CA ASN A 410 -7.50 28.28 17.36
C ASN A 410 -9.00 28.38 17.00
N PRO A 411 -9.42 29.37 16.18
CA PRO A 411 -10.83 29.56 15.85
C PRO A 411 -11.43 28.44 15.02
N ASP A 412 -10.59 27.60 14.39
CA ASP A 412 -11.05 26.47 13.57
C ASP A 412 -11.30 25.21 14.41
N VAL A 413 -10.96 25.24 15.70
CA VAL A 413 -11.20 24.15 16.66
C VAL A 413 -12.58 24.34 17.31
N GLN A 414 -13.37 23.26 17.33
CA GLN A 414 -14.67 23.18 17.98
C GLN A 414 -14.74 21.91 18.85
N GLY A 415 -14.65 22.08 20.16
CA GLY A 415 -14.57 20.94 21.08
C GLY A 415 -13.27 20.16 20.89
N ASP A 416 -13.39 18.90 20.48
CA ASP A 416 -12.28 17.95 20.24
C ASP A 416 -12.04 17.66 18.75
N GLN A 417 -12.42 18.56 17.87
CA GLN A 417 -12.26 18.40 16.41
C GLN A 417 -12.00 19.74 15.71
N VAL A 418 -11.47 19.66 14.48
CA VAL A 418 -11.28 20.78 13.56
C VAL A 418 -12.39 20.78 12.53
N SER A 419 -13.06 21.89 12.32
CA SER A 419 -14.15 21.99 11.35
C SER A 419 -13.64 22.19 9.93
N ALA A 420 -13.79 21.17 9.06
CA ALA A 420 -13.48 21.27 7.62
C ALA A 420 -14.36 22.30 6.88
N GLU A 421 -15.57 22.57 7.37
CA GLU A 421 -16.50 23.51 6.71
C GLU A 421 -15.97 24.94 6.69
N ARG A 422 -15.22 25.34 7.71
CA ARG A 422 -14.64 26.68 7.80
C ARG A 422 -13.63 27.01 6.71
N PHE A 423 -13.00 25.99 6.13
CA PHE A 423 -12.07 26.17 5.02
C PHE A 423 -12.78 26.33 3.67
N ARG A 424 -14.06 25.93 3.57
CA ARG A 424 -14.83 26.04 2.33
C ARG A 424 -15.39 27.46 2.10
N ASP A 425 -15.56 28.21 3.17
CA ASP A 425 -16.18 29.53 3.15
C ASP A 425 -15.14 30.68 3.09
N THR A 426 -13.83 30.36 3.02
CA THR A 426 -12.70 31.31 2.92
C THR A 426 -11.99 31.18 1.58
#